data_619aaee536b8ff72aeb57080c7706eb7
#
_entry.id   619aaee536b8ff72aeb57080c7706eb7
#
_cell.length_a   1.000
_cell.length_b   1.000
_cell.length_c   1.000
_cell.angle_alpha   90.00
_cell.angle_beta   90.00
_cell.angle_gamma   90.00
#
_symmetry.space_group_name_H-M   'P 1'
#
loop_
_entity.id
_entity.type
_entity.pdbx_description
1 polymer ?
#
loop_
_entity_poly.entity_id
_entity_poly.type
_entity_poly.pdbx_seq_one_letter_code
_entity_poly.pdbx_strand_id
1 'polypeptide(L)'
;MPIDDRRYTHRRLPMKIDEALKVGQFMHRVTRDPSDPQGTWSAALMGIKFRRDLVDDYVRECFGSTVQAGPFRGMRYGFRAAGSMYSPKILGSYEQELHPYLRSLPAYRRFVNVGCGEGYYAVGARLAAPGIEVQAFDIDPEARRLCRDLAAANGVDDGLRIGERCSPRTLEALAEPGTLVMIDIEGAEVELLGGLEAGRVADCDFLVETHNTPELGLTLRAVVGALSGSHAVTVVDQQPRDWSAIPELLPLGHLDRFLAQWEGRGPEPWVFAKSRRRAG
;
A
#
# COMPACT_ATOMS: atom_id res chain seq x y z
N MET A 1 38.13 1.43 -9.75
CA MET A 1 37.04 0.92 -8.93
C MET A 1 36.93 -0.58 -9.17
N PRO A 2 36.89 -1.44 -8.16
CA PRO A 2 36.61 -2.85 -8.39
C PRO A 2 35.19 -2.98 -9.00
N ILE A 3 35.10 -3.81 -10.04
CA ILE A 3 33.81 -4.15 -10.65
C ILE A 3 33.04 -5.00 -9.64
N ASP A 4 31.83 -4.59 -9.27
CA ASP A 4 30.96 -5.43 -8.45
C ASP A 4 30.40 -6.56 -9.34
N ASP A 5 31.01 -7.74 -9.21
CA ASP A 5 30.67 -8.92 -10.03
C ASP A 5 29.18 -9.32 -9.91
N ARG A 6 28.49 -8.92 -8.85
CA ARG A 6 27.06 -9.19 -8.67
C ARG A 6 26.19 -8.54 -9.75
N ARG A 7 26.66 -7.45 -10.36
CA ARG A 7 25.94 -6.75 -11.46
C ARG A 7 25.89 -7.56 -12.75
N TYR A 8 26.79 -8.53 -12.91
CA TYR A 8 26.97 -9.27 -14.17
C TYR A 8 26.65 -10.76 -14.05
N THR A 9 26.44 -11.26 -12.83
CA THR A 9 26.01 -12.64 -12.61
C THR A 9 24.49 -12.74 -12.63
N HIS A 10 23.95 -13.38 -13.68
CA HIS A 10 22.52 -13.63 -13.80
C HIS A 10 22.09 -14.74 -12.82
N ARG A 11 21.29 -14.41 -11.81
CA ARG A 11 20.65 -15.40 -10.92
C ARG A 11 19.30 -15.82 -11.48
N ARG A 12 19.16 -17.10 -11.77
CA ARG A 12 17.85 -17.71 -12.05
C ARG A 12 17.18 -18.01 -10.71
N LEU A 13 15.94 -17.56 -10.53
CA LEU A 13 15.16 -17.96 -9.37
C LEU A 13 14.88 -19.45 -9.41
N PRO A 14 15.01 -20.18 -8.28
CA PRO A 14 14.73 -21.60 -8.23
C PRO A 14 13.26 -21.86 -8.57
N MET A 15 13.02 -22.83 -9.47
CA MET A 15 11.67 -23.24 -9.81
C MET A 15 11.19 -24.25 -8.78
N LYS A 16 10.09 -23.97 -8.11
CA LYS A 16 9.39 -24.92 -7.25
C LYS A 16 8.55 -25.85 -8.13
N ILE A 17 9.05 -27.07 -8.37
CA ILE A 17 8.47 -28.01 -9.34
C ILE A 17 6.99 -28.28 -9.06
N ASP A 18 6.62 -28.51 -7.80
CA ASP A 18 5.22 -28.80 -7.42
C ASP A 18 4.28 -27.61 -7.67
N GLU A 19 4.76 -26.39 -7.45
CA GLU A 19 4.01 -25.18 -7.75
C GLU A 19 3.89 -24.96 -9.27
N ALA A 20 4.97 -25.17 -10.01
CA ALA A 20 4.96 -25.10 -11.47
C ALA A 20 3.99 -26.10 -12.09
N LEU A 21 3.91 -27.32 -11.55
CA LEU A 21 2.94 -28.34 -11.98
C LEU A 21 1.49 -27.90 -11.72
N LYS A 22 1.21 -27.33 -10.54
CA LYS A 22 -0.14 -26.80 -10.22
C LYS A 22 -0.54 -25.66 -11.17
N VAL A 23 0.38 -24.73 -11.45
CA VAL A 23 0.15 -23.65 -12.40
C VAL A 23 -0.07 -24.22 -13.82
N GLY A 24 0.74 -25.17 -14.26
CA GLY A 24 0.57 -25.84 -15.55
C GLY A 24 -0.78 -26.53 -15.69
N GLN A 25 -1.21 -27.24 -14.65
CA GLN A 25 -2.54 -27.89 -14.60
C GLN A 25 -3.68 -26.87 -14.63
N PHE A 26 -3.53 -25.77 -13.93
CA PHE A 26 -4.51 -24.66 -13.97
C PHE A 26 -4.57 -24.05 -15.36
N MET A 27 -3.42 -23.66 -15.93
CA MET A 27 -3.34 -23.09 -17.28
C MET A 27 -3.96 -24.02 -18.31
N HIS A 28 -3.61 -25.31 -18.30
CA HIS A 28 -4.19 -26.31 -19.20
C HIS A 28 -5.72 -26.40 -19.08
N ARG A 29 -6.26 -26.26 -17.88
CA ARG A 29 -7.71 -26.30 -17.63
C ARG A 29 -8.43 -25.08 -18.19
N VAL A 30 -7.91 -23.87 -17.95
CA VAL A 30 -8.55 -22.61 -18.36
C VAL A 30 -8.32 -22.25 -19.83
N THR A 31 -7.31 -22.85 -20.48
CA THR A 31 -7.02 -22.66 -21.91
C THR A 31 -7.52 -23.82 -22.79
N ARG A 32 -8.39 -24.68 -22.27
CA ARG A 32 -8.96 -25.81 -23.06
C ARG A 32 -9.77 -25.36 -24.26
N ASP A 33 -10.42 -24.21 -24.12
CA ASP A 33 -11.15 -23.60 -25.22
C ASP A 33 -10.34 -22.39 -25.76
N PRO A 34 -9.69 -22.53 -26.93
CA PRO A 34 -8.91 -21.45 -27.53
C PRO A 34 -9.77 -20.23 -27.93
N SER A 35 -11.08 -20.41 -28.01
CA SER A 35 -12.02 -19.33 -28.31
C SER A 35 -12.48 -18.54 -27.06
N ASP A 36 -12.07 -18.97 -25.85
CA ASP A 36 -12.35 -18.30 -24.60
C ASP A 36 -11.24 -17.27 -24.26
N PRO A 37 -11.44 -15.96 -24.57
CA PRO A 37 -10.45 -14.93 -24.26
C PRO A 37 -10.29 -14.72 -22.74
N GLN A 38 -11.35 -14.96 -21.95
CA GLN A 38 -11.32 -14.82 -20.49
C GLN A 38 -10.42 -15.88 -19.84
N GLY A 39 -10.52 -17.16 -20.29
CA GLY A 39 -9.65 -18.23 -19.82
C GLY A 39 -8.18 -17.97 -20.18
N THR A 40 -7.93 -17.52 -21.42
CA THR A 40 -6.57 -17.15 -21.85
C THR A 40 -5.98 -16.02 -21.02
N TRP A 41 -6.74 -14.97 -20.74
CA TRP A 41 -6.32 -13.86 -19.89
C TRP A 41 -6.04 -14.31 -18.45
N SER A 42 -6.93 -15.13 -17.89
CA SER A 42 -6.75 -15.71 -16.54
C SER A 42 -5.48 -16.55 -16.43
N ALA A 43 -5.16 -17.33 -17.48
CA ALA A 43 -3.92 -18.09 -17.52
C ALA A 43 -2.67 -17.19 -17.54
N ALA A 44 -2.69 -16.12 -18.33
CA ALA A 44 -1.59 -15.16 -18.38
C ALA A 44 -1.34 -14.48 -17.02
N LEU A 45 -2.42 -14.02 -16.36
CA LEU A 45 -2.34 -13.42 -15.03
C LEU A 45 -1.81 -14.41 -13.98
N MET A 46 -2.21 -15.67 -14.05
CA MET A 46 -1.69 -16.71 -13.14
C MET A 46 -0.19 -16.95 -13.35
N GLY A 47 0.30 -16.91 -14.59
CA GLY A 47 1.73 -17.00 -14.88
C GLY A 47 2.53 -15.84 -14.26
N ILE A 48 2.01 -14.61 -14.36
CA ILE A 48 2.62 -13.43 -13.74
C ILE A 48 2.61 -13.57 -12.21
N LYS A 49 1.48 -13.98 -11.63
CA LYS A 49 1.36 -14.21 -10.19
C LYS A 49 2.37 -15.25 -9.69
N PHE A 50 2.46 -16.37 -10.37
CA PHE A 50 3.43 -17.42 -10.04
C PHE A 50 4.87 -16.91 -10.08
N ARG A 51 5.23 -16.15 -11.14
CA ARG A 51 6.57 -15.55 -11.24
C ARG A 51 6.85 -14.57 -10.13
N ARG A 52 5.87 -13.75 -9.77
CA ARG A 52 5.96 -12.83 -8.64
C ARG A 52 6.17 -13.56 -7.32
N ASP A 53 5.46 -14.66 -7.06
CA ASP A 53 5.62 -15.43 -5.82
C ASP A 53 7.06 -15.95 -5.66
N LEU A 54 7.73 -16.33 -6.76
CA LEU A 54 9.16 -16.68 -6.75
C LEU A 54 10.05 -15.48 -6.43
N VAL A 55 9.69 -14.29 -6.90
CA VAL A 55 10.40 -13.04 -6.58
C VAL A 55 10.20 -12.68 -5.11
N ASP A 56 8.98 -12.82 -4.58
CA ASP A 56 8.69 -12.58 -3.16
C ASP A 56 9.51 -13.50 -2.24
N ASP A 57 9.65 -14.79 -2.63
CA ASP A 57 10.51 -15.73 -1.90
C ASP A 57 11.98 -15.30 -1.94
N TYR A 58 12.47 -14.85 -3.09
CA TYR A 58 13.84 -14.33 -3.22
C TYR A 58 14.07 -13.09 -2.35
N VAL A 59 13.13 -12.14 -2.38
CA VAL A 59 13.19 -10.93 -1.53
C VAL A 59 13.20 -11.34 -0.05
N ARG A 60 12.40 -12.34 0.34
CA ARG A 60 12.39 -12.87 1.70
C ARG A 60 13.72 -13.54 2.09
N GLU A 61 14.33 -14.28 1.18
CA GLU A 61 15.67 -14.86 1.41
C GLU A 61 16.75 -13.78 1.61
N CYS A 62 16.69 -12.69 0.84
CA CYS A 62 17.68 -11.62 0.92
C CYS A 62 17.53 -10.74 2.18
N PHE A 63 16.28 -10.42 2.55
CA PHE A 63 15.99 -9.36 3.53
C PHE A 63 15.21 -9.84 4.76
N GLY A 64 14.82 -11.10 4.79
CA GLY A 64 13.94 -11.62 5.84
C GLY A 64 12.57 -10.92 5.80
N SER A 65 12.09 -10.52 6.98
CA SER A 65 10.81 -9.85 7.16
C SER A 65 10.95 -8.41 7.65
N THR A 66 12.05 -7.74 7.35
CA THR A 66 12.30 -6.37 7.80
C THR A 66 12.26 -5.41 6.63
N VAL A 67 11.52 -4.32 6.76
CA VAL A 67 11.45 -3.25 5.75
C VAL A 67 12.81 -2.55 5.62
N GLN A 68 13.35 -2.49 4.40
CA GLN A 68 14.73 -2.07 4.13
C GLN A 68 14.88 -0.56 3.96
N ALA A 69 13.89 0.11 3.41
CA ALA A 69 13.96 1.53 3.08
C ALA A 69 12.61 2.24 3.32
N GLY A 70 12.52 3.50 2.88
CA GLY A 70 11.30 4.28 2.98
C GLY A 70 11.01 4.79 4.39
N PRO A 71 9.78 5.34 4.62
CA PRO A 71 9.40 5.93 5.90
C PRO A 71 9.34 4.92 7.05
N PHE A 72 9.12 3.64 6.75
CA PHE A 72 8.93 2.57 7.73
C PHE A 72 10.11 1.62 7.81
N ARG A 73 11.30 2.08 7.44
CA ARG A 73 12.54 1.30 7.55
C ARG A 73 12.72 0.70 8.94
N GLY A 74 13.00 -0.59 9.00
CA GLY A 74 13.20 -1.33 10.25
C GLY A 74 11.94 -1.98 10.80
N MET A 75 10.75 -1.71 10.23
CA MET A 75 9.51 -2.38 10.61
C MET A 75 9.61 -3.88 10.32
N ARG A 76 9.23 -4.71 11.28
CA ARG A 76 9.07 -6.15 11.09
C ARG A 76 7.75 -6.39 10.35
N TYR A 77 7.84 -6.94 9.13
CA TYR A 77 6.71 -7.20 8.27
C TYR A 77 6.74 -8.65 7.80
N GLY A 78 6.42 -9.58 8.70
CA GLY A 78 6.53 -11.04 8.50
C GLY A 78 5.29 -11.69 7.88
N PHE A 79 4.23 -10.93 7.66
CA PHE A 79 2.95 -11.46 7.19
C PHE A 79 2.86 -11.47 5.66
N ARG A 80 2.00 -12.35 5.13
CA ARG A 80 1.56 -12.21 3.73
C ARG A 80 0.72 -10.94 3.65
N ALA A 81 1.04 -10.08 2.68
CA ALA A 81 0.25 -8.90 2.42
C ALA A 81 -1.21 -9.29 2.12
N ALA A 82 -2.15 -8.70 2.85
CA ALA A 82 -3.58 -8.87 2.60
C ALA A 82 -3.99 -7.84 1.53
N GLY A 83 -4.39 -8.33 0.35
CA GLY A 83 -4.84 -7.44 -0.74
C GLY A 83 -3.75 -6.62 -1.46
N SER A 84 -2.48 -6.71 -1.04
CA SER A 84 -1.38 -5.89 -1.58
C SER A 84 -0.12 -6.72 -1.85
N MET A 85 0.99 -6.08 -2.28
CA MET A 85 2.20 -6.74 -2.71
C MET A 85 3.26 -6.79 -1.58
N TYR A 86 3.85 -7.98 -1.35
CA TYR A 86 4.82 -8.21 -0.29
C TYR A 86 6.17 -7.53 -0.57
N SER A 87 6.77 -7.82 -1.74
CA SER A 87 8.13 -7.34 -2.05
C SER A 87 8.29 -5.82 -2.02
N PRO A 88 7.39 -5.00 -2.59
CA PRO A 88 7.51 -3.55 -2.50
C PRO A 88 7.51 -3.04 -1.06
N LYS A 89 6.72 -3.67 -0.16
CA LYS A 89 6.68 -3.32 1.26
C LYS A 89 7.99 -3.65 1.96
N ILE A 90 8.56 -4.85 1.74
CA ILE A 90 9.87 -5.22 2.30
C ILE A 90 10.99 -4.34 1.75
N LEU A 91 11.00 -4.07 0.45
CA LEU A 91 12.00 -3.19 -0.16
C LEU A 91 11.86 -1.74 0.30
N GLY A 92 10.67 -1.36 0.78
CA GLY A 92 10.36 -0.01 1.20
C GLY A 92 10.12 0.93 0.02
N SER A 93 9.69 0.39 -1.13
CA SER A 93 9.30 1.13 -2.34
C SER A 93 7.79 1.20 -2.53
N TYR A 94 7.01 0.53 -1.69
CA TYR A 94 5.55 0.52 -1.77
C TYR A 94 5.01 1.95 -1.65
N GLU A 95 4.24 2.36 -2.66
CA GLU A 95 3.66 3.71 -2.77
C GLU A 95 4.66 4.82 -2.46
N GLN A 96 5.86 4.74 -3.07
CA GLN A 96 6.95 5.67 -2.78
C GLN A 96 6.60 7.14 -3.04
N GLU A 97 5.62 7.42 -3.88
CA GLU A 97 5.05 8.76 -4.11
C GLU A 97 4.44 9.37 -2.85
N LEU A 98 4.02 8.54 -1.87
CA LEU A 98 3.51 8.98 -0.58
C LEU A 98 4.61 9.25 0.45
N HIS A 99 5.85 8.82 0.20
CA HIS A 99 6.95 8.97 1.17
C HIS A 99 7.17 10.39 1.67
N PRO A 100 7.08 11.46 0.85
CA PRO A 100 7.21 12.83 1.34
C PRO A 100 6.18 13.16 2.43
N TYR A 101 4.93 12.72 2.26
CA TYR A 101 3.84 12.93 3.21
C TYR A 101 3.98 12.07 4.46
N LEU A 102 4.38 10.82 4.31
CA LEU A 102 4.59 9.89 5.43
C LEU A 102 5.81 10.28 6.29
N ARG A 103 6.85 10.87 5.70
CA ARG A 103 7.97 11.44 6.48
C ARG A 103 7.57 12.64 7.32
N SER A 104 6.45 13.29 7.02
CA SER A 104 5.92 14.40 7.81
C SER A 104 5.09 13.95 9.02
N LEU A 105 4.86 12.64 9.22
CA LEU A 105 4.11 12.08 10.37
C LEU A 105 4.52 12.65 11.73
N PRO A 106 5.82 12.89 12.04
CA PRO A 106 6.21 13.50 13.32
C PRO A 106 5.64 14.89 13.58
N ALA A 107 5.14 15.58 12.55
CA ALA A 107 4.47 16.88 12.70
C ALA A 107 2.97 16.77 13.04
N TYR A 108 2.44 15.56 13.05
CA TYR A 108 1.04 15.30 13.39
C TYR A 108 0.92 14.71 14.80
N ARG A 109 -0.20 15.02 15.46
CA ARG A 109 -0.54 14.44 16.77
C ARG A 109 -1.31 13.13 16.61
N ARG A 110 -2.08 13.02 15.53
CA ARG A 110 -2.95 11.86 15.24
C ARG A 110 -2.84 11.45 13.79
N PHE A 111 -2.86 10.15 13.58
CA PHE A 111 -3.01 9.51 12.28
C PHE A 111 -4.27 8.64 12.29
N VAL A 112 -5.19 8.91 11.38
CA VAL A 112 -6.39 8.11 11.19
C VAL A 112 -6.23 7.33 9.89
N ASN A 113 -6.25 6.01 9.96
CA ASN A 113 -6.11 5.12 8.80
C ASN A 113 -7.41 4.36 8.57
N VAL A 114 -8.16 4.74 7.57
CA VAL A 114 -9.43 4.13 7.17
C VAL A 114 -9.17 3.18 6.00
N GLY A 115 -9.45 1.88 6.20
CA GLY A 115 -8.97 0.79 5.36
C GLY A 115 -7.53 0.42 5.73
N CYS A 116 -7.33 -0.06 6.97
CA CYS A 116 -5.97 -0.28 7.46
C CYS A 116 -5.33 -1.59 6.98
N GLY A 117 -6.12 -2.49 6.39
CA GLY A 117 -5.63 -3.79 5.99
C GLY A 117 -4.90 -4.52 7.11
N GLU A 118 -3.78 -5.14 6.81
CA GLU A 118 -2.90 -5.78 7.78
C GLU A 118 -2.09 -4.80 8.65
N GLY A 119 -2.26 -3.48 8.46
CA GLY A 119 -1.67 -2.46 9.33
C GLY A 119 -0.34 -1.85 8.85
N TYR A 120 0.05 -2.02 7.59
CA TYR A 120 1.32 -1.48 7.08
C TYR A 120 1.49 0.01 7.40
N TYR A 121 0.49 0.83 7.12
CA TYR A 121 0.51 2.27 7.41
C TYR A 121 0.29 2.59 8.88
N ALA A 122 -0.66 1.92 9.54
CA ALA A 122 -0.99 2.19 10.93
C ALA A 122 0.19 1.88 11.87
N VAL A 123 0.82 0.72 11.72
CA VAL A 123 1.99 0.31 12.49
C VAL A 123 3.23 1.11 12.09
N GLY A 124 3.41 1.31 10.77
CA GLY A 124 4.50 2.14 10.25
C GLY A 124 4.47 3.57 10.80
N ALA A 125 3.29 4.18 10.93
CA ALA A 125 3.13 5.51 11.50
C ALA A 125 3.55 5.57 12.96
N ARG A 126 3.21 4.56 13.78
CA ARG A 126 3.65 4.46 15.18
C ARG A 126 5.16 4.33 15.31
N LEU A 127 5.81 3.60 14.41
CA LEU A 127 7.26 3.45 14.40
C LEU A 127 7.96 4.74 13.95
N ALA A 128 7.44 5.38 12.89
CA ALA A 128 8.00 6.61 12.34
C ALA A 128 7.82 7.82 13.27
N ALA A 129 6.75 7.83 14.06
CA ALA A 129 6.41 8.91 15.01
C ALA A 129 5.91 8.31 16.34
N PRO A 130 6.80 7.93 17.27
CA PRO A 130 6.43 7.20 18.51
C PRO A 130 5.40 7.92 19.39
N GLY A 131 5.29 9.25 19.29
CA GLY A 131 4.30 10.06 20.02
C GLY A 131 2.93 10.20 19.34
N ILE A 132 2.77 9.70 18.10
CA ILE A 132 1.52 9.86 17.36
C ILE A 132 0.42 8.93 17.88
N GLU A 133 -0.79 9.45 18.07
CA GLU A 133 -1.97 8.62 18.32
C GLU A 133 -2.45 8.03 16.99
N VAL A 134 -2.64 6.70 16.91
CA VAL A 134 -3.14 6.04 15.70
C VAL A 134 -4.53 5.46 15.93
N GLN A 135 -5.47 5.82 15.06
CA GLN A 135 -6.81 5.25 14.97
C GLN A 135 -6.93 4.54 13.61
N ALA A 136 -6.96 3.22 13.62
CA ALA A 136 -7.05 2.40 12.42
C ALA A 136 -8.45 1.77 12.31
N PHE A 137 -9.00 1.68 11.11
CA PHE A 137 -10.30 1.09 10.85
C PHE A 137 -10.24 0.15 9.67
N ASP A 138 -10.91 -1.00 9.79
CA ASP A 138 -11.14 -1.92 8.70
C ASP A 138 -12.43 -2.72 8.94
N ILE A 139 -13.22 -2.93 7.91
CA ILE A 139 -14.46 -3.72 8.00
C ILE A 139 -14.18 -5.23 8.09
N ASP A 140 -13.03 -5.67 7.52
CA ASP A 140 -12.63 -7.07 7.56
C ASP A 140 -12.05 -7.45 8.94
N PRO A 141 -12.67 -8.39 9.68
CA PRO A 141 -12.14 -8.84 10.95
C PRO A 141 -10.75 -9.49 10.85
N GLU A 142 -10.43 -10.12 9.72
CA GLU A 142 -9.11 -10.71 9.50
C GLU A 142 -8.04 -9.64 9.30
N ALA A 143 -8.32 -8.59 8.53
CA ALA A 143 -7.43 -7.42 8.41
C ALA A 143 -7.14 -6.81 9.79
N ARG A 144 -8.17 -6.59 10.61
CA ARG A 144 -8.01 -6.09 11.98
C ARG A 144 -7.18 -7.01 12.87
N ARG A 145 -7.31 -8.33 12.70
CA ARG A 145 -6.50 -9.32 13.43
C ARG A 145 -5.03 -9.19 13.02
N LEU A 146 -4.75 -9.19 11.72
CA LEU A 146 -3.40 -9.05 11.17
C LEU A 146 -2.75 -7.72 11.61
N CYS A 147 -3.52 -6.63 11.64
CA CYS A 147 -3.04 -5.32 12.11
C CYS A 147 -2.62 -5.38 13.59
N ARG A 148 -3.40 -6.05 14.45
CA ARG A 148 -2.99 -6.27 15.86
C ARG A 148 -1.73 -7.11 15.98
N ASP A 149 -1.65 -8.19 15.22
CA ASP A 149 -0.49 -9.08 15.22
C ASP A 149 0.77 -8.35 14.75
N LEU A 150 0.65 -7.52 13.71
CA LEU A 150 1.75 -6.69 13.22
C LEU A 150 2.18 -5.64 14.24
N ALA A 151 1.23 -5.00 14.93
CA ALA A 151 1.52 -4.03 15.99
C ALA A 151 2.28 -4.68 17.16
N ALA A 152 1.81 -5.83 17.62
CA ALA A 152 2.45 -6.61 18.68
C ALA A 152 3.86 -7.05 18.28
N ALA A 153 4.05 -7.55 17.04
CA ALA A 153 5.37 -7.96 16.54
C ALA A 153 6.39 -6.80 16.51
N ASN A 154 5.90 -5.56 16.43
CA ASN A 154 6.72 -4.35 16.43
C ASN A 154 6.75 -3.62 17.78
N GLY A 155 6.02 -4.10 18.80
CA GLY A 155 5.97 -3.48 20.11
C GLY A 155 5.34 -2.09 20.13
N VAL A 156 4.35 -1.85 19.29
CA VAL A 156 3.66 -0.53 19.13
C VAL A 156 2.14 -0.62 19.27
N ASP A 157 1.63 -1.68 19.87
CA ASP A 157 0.23 -1.89 20.19
C ASP A 157 -0.30 -0.84 21.21
N ASP A 158 0.56 -0.35 22.09
CA ASP A 158 0.25 0.80 22.93
C ASP A 158 0.18 2.09 22.10
N GLY A 159 -0.98 2.75 22.14
CA GLY A 159 -1.27 3.96 21.36
C GLY A 159 -1.82 3.71 19.94
N LEU A 160 -2.06 2.45 19.55
CA LEU A 160 -2.81 2.06 18.36
C LEU A 160 -4.19 1.51 18.76
N ARG A 161 -5.24 2.16 18.27
CA ARG A 161 -6.62 1.69 18.44
C ARG A 161 -7.16 1.21 17.10
N ILE A 162 -7.79 0.03 17.10
CA ILE A 162 -8.31 -0.61 15.90
C ILE A 162 -9.82 -0.77 16.02
N GLY A 163 -10.56 -0.04 15.19
CA GLY A 163 -12.01 -0.08 15.08
C GLY A 163 -12.48 -0.86 13.85
N GLU A 164 -13.79 -1.07 13.76
CA GLU A 164 -14.41 -1.80 12.67
C GLU A 164 -14.73 -0.89 11.49
N ARG A 165 -15.63 0.04 11.65
CA ARG A 165 -16.07 0.96 10.58
C ARG A 165 -15.83 2.41 11.00
N CYS A 166 -15.22 3.16 10.11
CA CYS A 166 -15.16 4.62 10.22
C CYS A 166 -16.36 5.23 9.49
N SER A 167 -17.36 5.69 10.24
CA SER A 167 -18.47 6.46 9.66
C SER A 167 -18.07 7.92 9.47
N PRO A 168 -18.80 8.72 8.67
CA PRO A 168 -18.59 10.17 8.57
C PRO A 168 -18.54 10.82 9.95
N ARG A 169 -19.49 10.51 10.82
CA ARG A 169 -19.57 11.05 12.19
C ARG A 169 -18.36 10.63 13.05
N THR A 170 -17.85 9.41 12.88
CA THR A 170 -16.64 8.95 13.57
C THR A 170 -15.43 9.74 13.09
N LEU A 171 -15.31 9.93 11.78
CA LEU A 171 -14.19 10.67 11.19
C LEU A 171 -14.21 12.14 11.63
N GLU A 172 -15.36 12.80 11.62
CA GLU A 172 -15.53 14.16 12.10
C GLU A 172 -15.12 14.33 13.58
N ALA A 173 -15.42 13.34 14.42
CA ALA A 173 -15.01 13.37 15.83
C ALA A 173 -13.50 13.21 16.03
N LEU A 174 -12.79 12.64 15.05
CA LEU A 174 -11.33 12.44 15.07
C LEU A 174 -10.56 13.55 14.32
N ALA A 175 -11.25 14.32 13.47
CA ALA A 175 -10.68 15.33 12.59
C ALA A 175 -10.31 16.63 13.31
N GLU A 176 -9.40 16.54 14.28
CA GLU A 176 -8.89 17.68 15.05
C GLU A 176 -7.65 18.30 14.38
N PRO A 177 -7.29 19.54 14.73
CA PRO A 177 -6.03 20.15 14.29
C PRO A 177 -4.83 19.26 14.60
N GLY A 178 -3.97 19.02 13.60
CA GLY A 178 -2.81 18.10 13.75
C GLY A 178 -3.15 16.64 13.47
N THR A 179 -4.27 16.36 12.84
CA THR A 179 -4.62 15.03 12.34
C THR A 179 -4.27 14.90 10.84
N LEU A 180 -3.64 13.78 10.47
CA LEU A 180 -3.57 13.29 9.10
C LEU A 180 -4.54 12.12 8.96
N VAL A 181 -5.44 12.20 8.00
CA VAL A 181 -6.40 11.15 7.66
C VAL A 181 -5.96 10.47 6.38
N MET A 182 -5.75 9.16 6.42
CA MET A 182 -5.49 8.32 5.25
C MET A 182 -6.70 7.45 4.98
N ILE A 183 -7.19 7.45 3.75
CA ILE A 183 -8.37 6.70 3.32
C ILE A 183 -8.01 5.85 2.11
N ASP A 184 -8.22 4.54 2.24
CA ASP A 184 -8.01 3.52 1.23
C ASP A 184 -9.04 2.42 1.47
N ILE A 185 -10.22 2.51 0.83
CA ILE A 185 -11.42 1.69 1.13
C ILE A 185 -12.11 1.13 -0.10
N GLU A 186 -11.30 0.92 -1.17
CA GLU A 186 -11.69 0.10 -2.31
C GLU A 186 -13.01 0.55 -2.99
N GLY A 187 -13.21 1.89 -3.11
CA GLY A 187 -14.35 2.51 -3.83
C GLY A 187 -15.45 3.11 -2.96
N ALA A 188 -15.35 3.03 -1.62
CA ALA A 188 -16.30 3.67 -0.70
C ALA A 188 -15.92 5.11 -0.30
N GLU A 189 -14.85 5.67 -0.89
CA GLU A 189 -14.35 7.02 -0.58
C GLU A 189 -15.39 8.09 -0.85
N VAL A 190 -16.16 7.96 -1.94
CA VAL A 190 -17.22 8.91 -2.33
C VAL A 190 -18.32 8.96 -1.27
N GLU A 191 -18.76 7.79 -0.78
CA GLU A 191 -19.80 7.70 0.26
C GLU A 191 -19.31 8.32 1.58
N LEU A 192 -18.09 7.96 1.99
CA LEU A 192 -17.51 8.45 3.24
C LEU A 192 -17.34 9.97 3.22
N LEU A 193 -16.70 10.50 2.18
CA LEU A 193 -16.44 11.94 2.07
C LEU A 193 -17.72 12.75 1.80
N GLY A 194 -18.67 12.20 1.03
CA GLY A 194 -19.96 12.84 0.77
C GLY A 194 -20.85 12.99 2.01
N GLY A 195 -20.61 12.18 3.04
CA GLY A 195 -21.30 12.26 4.32
C GLY A 195 -20.68 13.23 5.33
N LEU A 196 -19.54 13.86 5.02
CA LEU A 196 -18.84 14.78 5.92
C LEU A 196 -19.38 16.21 5.83
N GLU A 197 -19.46 16.87 6.98
CA GLU A 197 -19.62 18.32 7.07
C GLU A 197 -18.25 18.99 6.85
N ALA A 198 -18.06 19.69 5.72
CA ALA A 198 -16.79 20.28 5.33
C ALA A 198 -16.15 21.16 6.43
N GLY A 199 -16.95 21.85 7.22
CA GLY A 199 -16.47 22.68 8.33
C GLY A 199 -15.83 21.90 9.47
N ARG A 200 -16.25 20.65 9.69
CA ARG A 200 -15.78 19.80 10.78
C ARG A 200 -14.44 19.13 10.48
N VAL A 201 -14.11 18.98 9.21
CA VAL A 201 -12.87 18.32 8.78
C VAL A 201 -11.86 19.31 8.18
N ALA A 202 -12.15 20.60 8.22
CA ALA A 202 -11.31 21.62 7.60
C ALA A 202 -9.94 21.84 8.27
N ASP A 203 -9.73 21.31 9.46
CA ASP A 203 -8.51 21.49 10.27
C ASP A 203 -7.53 20.30 10.21
N CYS A 204 -7.90 19.22 9.52
CA CYS A 204 -7.02 18.07 9.32
C CYS A 204 -6.53 17.98 7.87
N ASP A 205 -5.47 17.21 7.63
CA ASP A 205 -4.95 16.92 6.29
C ASP A 205 -5.42 15.54 5.85
N PHE A 206 -5.55 15.31 4.52
CA PHE A 206 -6.00 14.04 3.96
C PHE A 206 -4.99 13.46 2.97
N LEU A 207 -4.87 12.13 2.97
CA LEU A 207 -4.36 11.30 1.90
C LEU A 207 -5.46 10.32 1.50
N VAL A 208 -5.96 10.39 0.28
CA VAL A 208 -7.08 9.56 -0.19
C VAL A 208 -6.68 8.85 -1.45
N GLU A 209 -6.73 7.50 -1.46
CA GLU A 209 -6.64 6.72 -2.69
C GLU A 209 -7.93 6.86 -3.49
N THR A 210 -7.82 6.95 -4.81
CA THR A 210 -9.01 7.18 -5.66
C THR A 210 -9.23 5.99 -6.58
N HIS A 211 -9.97 4.99 -6.07
CA HIS A 211 -10.28 3.79 -6.82
C HIS A 211 -11.18 4.05 -8.02
N ASN A 212 -10.90 3.38 -9.13
CA ASN A 212 -11.62 3.55 -10.40
C ASN A 212 -12.83 2.63 -10.51
N THR A 213 -13.82 2.80 -9.62
CA THR A 213 -15.06 2.03 -9.64
C THR A 213 -16.27 2.95 -9.51
N PRO A 214 -17.34 2.75 -10.30
CA PRO A 214 -17.43 1.94 -11.51
C PRO A 214 -16.89 2.63 -12.77
N GLU A 215 -16.58 3.95 -12.72
CA GLU A 215 -16.14 4.77 -13.85
C GLU A 215 -14.76 5.38 -13.56
N LEU A 216 -13.87 5.31 -14.57
CA LEU A 216 -12.53 5.88 -14.50
C LEU A 216 -12.58 7.38 -14.12
N GLY A 217 -11.88 7.74 -13.06
CA GLY A 217 -11.75 9.11 -12.57
C GLY A 217 -12.99 9.67 -11.86
N LEU A 218 -14.05 8.88 -11.66
CA LEU A 218 -15.23 9.34 -10.90
C LEU A 218 -14.85 9.67 -9.46
N THR A 219 -14.18 8.75 -8.78
CA THR A 219 -13.75 8.91 -7.39
C THR A 219 -12.79 10.08 -7.25
N LEU A 220 -11.80 10.21 -8.16
CA LEU A 220 -10.90 11.36 -8.16
C LEU A 220 -11.65 12.69 -8.20
N ARG A 221 -12.59 12.84 -9.15
CA ARG A 221 -13.39 14.08 -9.28
C ARG A 221 -14.22 14.36 -8.01
N ALA A 222 -14.80 13.32 -7.43
CA ALA A 222 -15.62 13.43 -6.23
C ALA A 222 -14.77 13.84 -5.01
N VAL A 223 -13.60 13.19 -4.80
CA VAL A 223 -12.68 13.51 -3.70
C VAL A 223 -12.15 14.94 -3.82
N VAL A 224 -11.69 15.34 -5.02
CA VAL A 224 -11.24 16.72 -5.28
C VAL A 224 -12.37 17.71 -5.03
N GLY A 225 -13.58 17.43 -5.51
CA GLY A 225 -14.76 18.28 -5.30
C GLY A 225 -15.11 18.45 -3.82
N ALA A 226 -15.07 17.36 -3.05
CA ALA A 226 -15.40 17.39 -1.61
C ALA A 226 -14.39 18.21 -0.78
N LEU A 227 -13.11 18.17 -1.13
CA LEU A 227 -12.03 18.74 -0.31
C LEU A 227 -11.56 20.14 -0.77
N SER A 228 -11.69 20.48 -2.06
CA SER A 228 -11.11 21.72 -2.62
C SER A 228 -11.64 23.02 -2.01
N GLY A 229 -12.83 23.02 -1.41
CA GLY A 229 -13.41 24.20 -0.74
C GLY A 229 -12.63 24.62 0.51
N SER A 230 -12.10 23.66 1.26
CA SER A 230 -11.41 23.87 2.55
C SER A 230 -9.92 23.55 2.53
N HIS A 231 -9.44 22.83 1.51
CA HIS A 231 -8.08 22.33 1.41
C HIS A 231 -7.39 22.78 0.12
N ALA A 232 -6.05 22.85 0.16
CA ALA A 232 -5.20 22.90 -1.02
C ALA A 232 -4.99 21.44 -1.48
N VAL A 233 -5.49 21.12 -2.66
CA VAL A 233 -5.51 19.74 -3.18
C VAL A 233 -4.37 19.53 -4.17
N THR A 234 -3.66 18.41 -4.04
CA THR A 234 -2.63 17.92 -4.97
C THR A 234 -2.95 16.49 -5.36
N VAL A 235 -3.01 16.22 -6.65
CA VAL A 235 -3.10 14.85 -7.18
C VAL A 235 -1.69 14.26 -7.21
N VAL A 236 -1.54 13.06 -6.70
CA VAL A 236 -0.26 12.36 -6.55
C VAL A 236 -0.31 11.10 -7.39
N ASP A 237 0.28 11.16 -8.56
CA ASP A 237 0.35 10.03 -9.48
C ASP A 237 1.45 9.04 -9.09
N GLN A 238 1.23 7.78 -9.42
CA GLN A 238 2.22 6.72 -9.26
C GLN A 238 3.52 7.07 -9.99
N GLN A 239 4.65 6.89 -9.33
CA GLN A 239 5.97 7.20 -9.86
C GLN A 239 6.73 5.93 -10.28
N PRO A 240 7.60 6.00 -11.31
CA PRO A 240 8.50 4.91 -11.63
C PRO A 240 9.39 4.53 -10.45
N ARG A 241 9.66 3.23 -10.27
CA ARG A 241 10.54 2.72 -9.23
C ARG A 241 11.98 2.58 -9.74
N ASP A 242 12.95 2.97 -8.92
CA ASP A 242 14.37 2.79 -9.23
C ASP A 242 14.90 1.50 -8.56
N TRP A 243 14.93 0.41 -9.34
CA TRP A 243 15.50 -0.86 -8.87
C TRP A 243 17.03 -0.84 -8.78
N SER A 244 17.72 0.15 -9.38
CA SER A 244 19.18 0.24 -9.32
C SER A 244 19.69 0.64 -7.93
N ALA A 245 18.81 1.25 -7.13
CA ALA A 245 19.07 1.60 -5.74
C ALA A 245 19.12 0.39 -4.78
N ILE A 246 18.76 -0.81 -5.26
CA ILE A 246 18.69 -2.04 -4.46
C ILE A 246 19.67 -3.06 -5.05
N PRO A 247 20.92 -3.12 -4.53
CA PRO A 247 21.98 -3.97 -5.10
C PRO A 247 21.62 -5.45 -5.20
N GLU A 248 20.81 -5.96 -4.25
CA GLU A 248 20.39 -7.36 -4.20
C GLU A 248 19.48 -7.75 -5.37
N LEU A 249 18.81 -6.78 -6.00
CA LEU A 249 18.00 -7.03 -7.19
C LEU A 249 18.83 -7.06 -8.48
N LEU A 250 20.07 -6.54 -8.48
CA LEU A 250 20.88 -6.44 -9.69
C LEU A 250 21.17 -7.79 -10.37
N PRO A 251 21.31 -8.93 -9.66
CA PRO A 251 21.48 -10.24 -10.30
C PRO A 251 20.23 -10.78 -11.00
N LEU A 252 19.04 -10.21 -10.74
CA LEU A 252 17.80 -10.65 -11.35
C LEU A 252 17.65 -10.14 -12.78
N GLY A 253 16.90 -10.89 -13.60
CA GLY A 253 16.45 -10.42 -14.91
C GLY A 253 15.52 -9.20 -14.82
N HIS A 254 15.36 -8.46 -15.91
CA HIS A 254 14.59 -7.21 -15.92
C HIS A 254 13.13 -7.40 -15.47
N LEU A 255 12.48 -8.48 -15.92
CA LEU A 255 11.11 -8.81 -15.49
C LEU A 255 11.03 -9.03 -13.98
N ASP A 256 11.99 -9.75 -13.40
CA ASP A 256 11.97 -10.05 -11.97
C ASP A 256 12.23 -8.81 -11.13
N ARG A 257 13.11 -7.91 -11.59
CA ARG A 257 13.32 -6.59 -10.96
C ARG A 257 12.05 -5.74 -10.99
N PHE A 258 11.34 -5.76 -12.13
CA PHE A 258 10.05 -5.10 -12.26
C PHE A 258 9.03 -5.71 -11.28
N LEU A 259 8.90 -7.03 -11.26
CA LEU A 259 7.95 -7.73 -10.38
C LEU A 259 8.26 -7.54 -8.88
N ALA A 260 9.54 -7.36 -8.52
CA ALA A 260 9.93 -7.06 -7.13
C ALA A 260 9.38 -5.73 -6.62
N GLN A 261 9.09 -4.79 -7.52
CA GLN A 261 8.58 -3.45 -7.16
C GLN A 261 7.19 -3.17 -7.75
N TRP A 262 6.59 -4.16 -8.41
CA TRP A 262 5.26 -4.03 -8.99
C TRP A 262 4.18 -4.13 -7.92
N GLU A 263 3.29 -3.18 -7.89
CA GLU A 263 2.21 -3.08 -6.90
C GLU A 263 0.88 -3.68 -7.38
N GLY A 264 0.80 -4.03 -8.67
CA GLY A 264 -0.36 -4.73 -9.24
C GLY A 264 -1.62 -3.89 -9.35
N ARG A 265 -1.49 -2.57 -9.20
CA ARG A 265 -2.62 -1.62 -9.22
C ARG A 265 -2.80 -0.98 -10.59
N GLY A 266 -3.99 -0.45 -10.81
CA GLY A 266 -4.36 0.36 -11.96
C GLY A 266 -3.91 1.83 -11.84
N PRO A 267 -4.38 2.72 -12.73
CA PRO A 267 -4.11 4.15 -12.65
C PRO A 267 -5.02 4.80 -11.58
N GLU A 268 -4.70 4.55 -10.34
CA GLU A 268 -5.43 4.99 -9.14
C GLU A 268 -4.56 5.99 -8.38
N PRO A 269 -4.66 7.30 -8.71
CA PRO A 269 -3.86 8.32 -8.04
C PRO A 269 -4.34 8.54 -6.61
N TRP A 270 -3.42 9.02 -5.79
CA TRP A 270 -3.74 9.55 -4.48
C TRP A 270 -4.09 11.03 -4.55
N VAL A 271 -4.86 11.51 -3.60
CA VAL A 271 -5.13 12.92 -3.38
C VAL A 271 -4.56 13.31 -2.03
N PHE A 272 -3.58 14.22 -2.02
CA PHE A 272 -3.19 14.92 -0.81
C PHE A 272 -3.97 16.24 -0.71
N ALA A 273 -4.68 16.43 0.40
CA ALA A 273 -5.42 17.65 0.67
C ALA A 273 -4.95 18.28 1.98
N LYS A 274 -4.22 19.39 1.86
CA LYS A 274 -3.68 20.14 2.99
C LYS A 274 -4.66 21.21 3.46
N SER A 275 -4.98 21.21 4.73
CA SER A 275 -5.84 22.23 5.36
C SER A 275 -5.35 23.64 5.05
N ARG A 276 -6.22 24.50 4.53
CA ARG A 276 -5.91 25.93 4.32
C ARG A 276 -5.80 26.69 5.63
N ARG A 277 -6.41 26.19 6.73
CA ARG A 277 -6.35 26.80 8.07
C ARG A 277 -5.01 26.56 8.77
N ARG A 278 -4.25 25.55 8.33
CA ARG A 278 -2.92 25.21 8.86
C ARG A 278 -1.76 25.76 8.03
N ALA A 279 -2.05 26.42 6.92
CA ALA A 279 -1.03 27.01 6.04
C ALA A 279 -0.58 28.42 6.45
N GLY A 280 -1.01 28.90 7.62
CA GLY A 280 -0.63 30.20 8.21
C GLY A 280 0.45 30.07 9.26
#